data_e70ca9de852a657f937c0703d73000c9
#
_entry.id   e70ca9de852a657f937c0703d73000c9
#
_cell.length_a   1.000
_cell.length_b   1.000
_cell.length_c   1.000
_cell.angle_alpha   90.00
_cell.angle_beta   90.00
_cell.angle_gamma   90.00
#
_symmetry.space_group_name_H-M   'P 1'
#
loop_
_entity.id
_entity.type
_entity.pdbx_description
1 polymer ?
#
loop_
_entity_poly.entity_id
_entity_poly.type
_entity_poly.pdbx_seq_one_letter_code
_entity_poly.pdbx_strand_id
1 'polypeptide(L)'
;MKTSTILNVALAIALVFLGYKLAVTGGEKAQEQDTSEVVLNNILERTSVRSYLDKSVEEEKIEKLLRAGMAAPTAKNKQPWHFVVVTEKDLLQKLAEANPHAAMAAKAPLAIVVCGDMTKALDGDARDFWIQDCSAASENILLAATGLGLGAVWTSTYPSEERCAAVSEVLGLPETLIPLNTI
;
A
#
# COMPACT_ATOMS: atom_id res chain seq x y z
N MET A 1 52.42 37.37 -34.18
CA MET A 1 52.15 36.74 -32.88
C MET A 1 50.85 37.21 -32.21
N LYS A 2 50.37 38.40 -32.40
CA LYS A 2 49.15 38.95 -31.70
C LYS A 2 47.80 38.37 -32.20
N THR A 3 47.66 38.00 -33.46
CA THR A 3 46.44 37.45 -34.06
C THR A 3 46.12 36.04 -33.60
N SER A 4 47.11 35.16 -33.39
CA SER A 4 46.95 33.81 -32.89
C SER A 4 46.45 33.75 -31.44
N THR A 5 46.92 34.69 -30.60
CA THR A 5 46.52 34.75 -29.19
C THR A 5 45.06 35.20 -29.05
N ILE A 6 44.60 36.13 -29.86
CA ILE A 6 43.19 36.62 -29.86
C ILE A 6 42.25 35.49 -30.34
N LEU A 7 42.66 34.74 -31.37
CA LEU A 7 41.87 33.60 -31.88
C LEU A 7 41.72 32.50 -30.83
N ASN A 8 42.80 32.18 -30.12
CA ASN A 8 42.78 31.15 -29.07
C ASN A 8 41.92 31.56 -27.85
N VAL A 9 41.92 32.82 -27.45
CA VAL A 9 41.09 33.36 -26.39
C VAL A 9 39.60 33.33 -26.80
N ALA A 10 39.30 33.70 -28.05
CA ALA A 10 37.94 33.67 -28.58
C ALA A 10 37.40 32.22 -28.63
N LEU A 11 38.23 31.24 -29.04
CA LEU A 11 37.90 29.83 -29.09
C LEU A 11 37.64 29.25 -27.65
N ALA A 12 38.47 29.62 -26.69
CA ALA A 12 38.31 29.20 -25.31
C ALA A 12 37.01 29.74 -24.70
N ILE A 13 36.68 31.01 -24.96
CA ILE A 13 35.40 31.61 -24.52
C ILE A 13 34.20 30.88 -25.17
N ALA A 14 34.29 30.59 -26.47
CA ALA A 14 33.24 29.86 -27.20
C ALA A 14 33.03 28.45 -26.64
N LEU A 15 34.10 27.74 -26.30
CA LEU A 15 34.03 26.40 -25.68
C LEU A 15 33.44 26.43 -24.26
N VAL A 16 33.80 27.42 -23.45
CA VAL A 16 33.21 27.63 -22.12
C VAL A 16 31.72 27.94 -22.25
N PHE A 17 31.33 28.78 -23.20
CA PHE A 17 29.92 29.13 -23.43
C PHE A 17 29.12 27.94 -23.98
N LEU A 18 29.71 27.13 -24.84
CA LEU A 18 29.13 25.89 -25.37
C LEU A 18 28.98 24.84 -24.24
N GLY A 19 30.00 24.70 -23.40
CA GLY A 19 29.99 23.82 -22.23
C GLY A 19 28.94 24.26 -21.21
N TYR A 20 28.82 25.56 -20.97
CA TYR A 20 27.76 26.12 -20.12
C TYR A 20 26.36 25.89 -20.70
N LYS A 21 26.17 26.14 -22.01
CA LYS A 21 24.87 25.81 -22.66
C LYS A 21 24.55 24.31 -22.59
N LEU A 22 25.52 23.43 -22.85
CA LEU A 22 25.32 21.99 -22.73
C LEU A 22 25.00 21.57 -21.28
N ALA A 23 25.63 22.15 -20.27
CA ALA A 23 25.37 21.90 -18.88
C ALA A 23 23.96 22.41 -18.44
N VAL A 24 23.53 23.55 -18.97
CA VAL A 24 22.22 24.15 -18.67
C VAL A 24 21.08 23.49 -19.46
N THR A 25 21.34 23.04 -20.69
CA THR A 25 20.35 22.34 -21.53
C THR A 25 20.37 20.83 -21.36
N GLY A 26 21.48 20.24 -20.86
CA GLY A 26 21.63 18.82 -20.53
C GLY A 26 21.18 18.46 -19.12
N GLY A 27 20.71 19.43 -18.33
CA GLY A 27 19.87 19.10 -17.20
C GLY A 27 18.61 18.43 -17.77
N GLU A 28 18.55 17.10 -17.68
CA GLU A 28 17.31 16.36 -17.91
C GLU A 28 16.24 17.14 -17.14
N LYS A 29 15.32 17.76 -17.87
CA LYS A 29 14.02 18.08 -17.28
C LYS A 29 13.54 16.76 -16.79
N ALA A 30 13.61 16.50 -15.46
CA ALA A 30 12.83 15.47 -14.84
C ALA A 30 11.44 15.68 -15.46
N GLN A 31 11.01 14.74 -16.29
CA GLN A 31 9.73 14.78 -16.96
C GLN A 31 8.75 14.94 -15.80
N GLU A 32 8.13 16.09 -15.68
CA GLU A 32 7.14 16.36 -14.63
C GLU A 32 6.04 15.34 -14.89
N GLN A 33 6.15 14.21 -14.18
CA GLN A 33 5.24 13.08 -14.38
C GLN A 33 3.88 13.59 -13.97
N ASP A 34 2.93 13.60 -14.90
CA ASP A 34 1.57 14.03 -14.61
C ASP A 34 1.03 13.18 -13.45
N THR A 35 0.85 13.81 -12.30
CA THR A 35 0.42 13.13 -11.06
C THR A 35 -0.93 12.45 -11.22
N SER A 36 -1.79 12.94 -12.11
CA SER A 36 -3.08 12.34 -12.42
C SER A 36 -2.89 10.99 -13.13
N GLU A 37 -1.99 10.92 -14.11
CA GLU A 37 -1.64 9.66 -14.80
C GLU A 37 -1.01 8.64 -13.86
N VAL A 38 -0.16 9.06 -12.93
CA VAL A 38 0.43 8.16 -11.92
C VAL A 38 -0.64 7.51 -11.06
N VAL A 39 -1.60 8.29 -10.57
CA VAL A 39 -2.69 7.78 -9.72
C VAL A 39 -3.60 6.83 -10.52
N LEU A 40 -4.01 7.23 -11.72
CA LEU A 40 -4.88 6.40 -12.57
C LEU A 40 -4.21 5.09 -12.95
N ASN A 41 -2.95 5.12 -13.34
CA ASN A 41 -2.19 3.92 -13.70
C ASN A 41 -2.06 2.98 -12.49
N ASN A 42 -1.78 3.50 -11.29
CA ASN A 42 -1.72 2.68 -10.08
C ASN A 42 -3.05 1.97 -9.77
N ILE A 43 -4.18 2.64 -10.00
CA ILE A 43 -5.51 2.04 -9.84
C ILE A 43 -5.74 0.94 -10.88
N LEU A 44 -5.37 1.19 -12.15
CA LEU A 44 -5.57 0.25 -13.26
C LEU A 44 -4.64 -0.97 -13.18
N GLU A 45 -3.42 -0.80 -12.68
CA GLU A 45 -2.41 -1.85 -12.53
C GLU A 45 -2.65 -2.76 -11.33
N ARG A 46 -3.42 -2.28 -10.31
CA ARG A 46 -3.75 -3.10 -9.16
C ARG A 46 -4.41 -4.41 -9.60
N THR A 47 -3.81 -5.52 -9.22
CA THR A 47 -4.33 -6.86 -9.51
C THR A 47 -4.22 -7.77 -8.28
N SER A 48 -5.05 -8.81 -8.23
CA SER A 48 -5.04 -9.79 -7.14
C SER A 48 -3.91 -10.80 -7.33
N VAL A 49 -2.82 -10.63 -6.59
CA VAL A 49 -1.64 -11.50 -6.60
C VAL A 49 -1.77 -12.55 -5.49
N ARG A 50 -1.59 -13.83 -5.82
CA ARG A 50 -1.75 -14.97 -4.88
C ARG A 50 -0.50 -15.86 -4.81
N SER A 51 0.60 -15.42 -5.38
CA SER A 51 1.89 -16.12 -5.32
C SER A 51 2.96 -15.09 -4.96
N TYR A 52 3.74 -15.39 -3.95
CA TYR A 52 4.65 -14.44 -3.32
C TYR A 52 6.08 -14.98 -3.33
N LEU A 53 7.04 -14.07 -3.28
CA LEU A 53 8.44 -14.38 -3.04
C LEU A 53 8.65 -14.65 -1.54
N ASP A 54 9.56 -15.56 -1.21
CA ASP A 54 10.02 -15.76 0.19
C ASP A 54 11.00 -14.63 0.57
N LYS A 55 10.44 -13.43 0.70
CA LYS A 55 11.18 -12.22 1.04
C LYS A 55 10.36 -11.40 2.00
N SER A 56 10.93 -11.04 3.14
CA SER A 56 10.27 -10.15 4.10
C SER A 56 9.91 -8.80 3.50
N VAL A 57 8.80 -8.23 3.94
CA VAL A 57 8.41 -6.86 3.62
C VAL A 57 9.11 -5.93 4.59
N GLU A 58 9.72 -4.88 4.06
CA GLU A 58 10.43 -3.87 4.84
C GLU A 58 9.46 -3.13 5.77
N GLU A 59 9.85 -2.88 7.01
CA GLU A 59 9.01 -2.22 8.04
C GLU A 59 8.47 -0.86 7.58
N GLU A 60 9.28 -0.08 6.86
CA GLU A 60 8.87 1.18 6.26
C GLU A 60 7.69 1.02 5.28
N LYS A 61 7.66 -0.08 4.50
CA LYS A 61 6.54 -0.37 3.61
C LYS A 61 5.29 -0.76 4.38
N ILE A 62 5.44 -1.56 5.44
CA ILE A 62 4.32 -1.92 6.32
C ILE A 62 3.69 -0.66 6.92
N GLU A 63 4.51 0.25 7.43
CA GLU A 63 4.01 1.54 7.95
C GLU A 63 3.25 2.34 6.89
N LYS A 64 3.76 2.42 5.66
CA LYS A 64 3.10 3.10 4.54
C LYS A 64 1.75 2.46 4.20
N LEU A 65 1.66 1.13 4.20
CA LEU A 65 0.40 0.41 3.98
C LEU A 65 -0.64 0.76 5.06
N LEU A 66 -0.25 0.72 6.33
CA LEU A 66 -1.15 1.06 7.44
C LEU A 66 -1.60 2.53 7.38
N ARG A 67 -0.69 3.46 7.08
CA ARG A 67 -1.02 4.87 6.89
C ARG A 67 -2.00 5.09 5.74
N ALA A 68 -1.83 4.37 4.64
CA ALA A 68 -2.78 4.42 3.52
C ALA A 68 -4.17 3.95 3.94
N GLY A 69 -4.26 2.83 4.67
CA GLY A 69 -5.51 2.36 5.25
C GLY A 69 -6.15 3.41 6.17
N MET A 70 -5.39 4.00 7.08
CA MET A 70 -5.86 5.04 8.01
C MET A 70 -6.29 6.34 7.32
N ALA A 71 -5.89 6.58 6.08
CA ALA A 71 -6.29 7.75 5.30
C ALA A 71 -7.66 7.58 4.60
N ALA A 72 -8.30 6.42 4.72
CA ALA A 72 -9.60 6.19 4.12
C ALA A 72 -10.70 7.09 4.75
N PRO A 73 -11.74 7.45 4.01
CA PRO A 73 -12.89 8.14 4.58
C PRO A 73 -13.70 7.19 5.47
N THR A 74 -14.39 7.73 6.47
CA THR A 74 -15.31 6.97 7.33
C THR A 74 -16.57 7.74 7.64
N ALA A 75 -17.65 7.03 7.90
CA ALA A 75 -18.91 7.62 8.35
C ALA A 75 -18.68 8.44 9.62
N LYS A 76 -19.00 9.74 9.58
CA LYS A 76 -18.82 10.69 10.70
C LYS A 76 -17.41 10.70 11.29
N ASN A 77 -16.39 10.35 10.50
CA ASN A 77 -14.99 10.26 10.94
C ASN A 77 -14.80 9.34 12.17
N LYS A 78 -15.54 8.23 12.24
CA LYS A 78 -15.48 7.28 13.35
C LYS A 78 -14.23 6.44 13.37
N GLN A 79 -13.61 6.20 12.21
CA GLN A 79 -12.39 5.41 12.05
C GLN A 79 -12.48 4.05 12.78
N PRO A 80 -13.49 3.24 12.46
CA PRO A 80 -13.78 2.01 13.19
C PRO A 80 -12.88 0.84 12.78
N TRP A 81 -11.81 1.09 12.05
CA TRP A 81 -10.86 0.06 11.68
C TRP A 81 -9.87 -0.27 12.80
N HIS A 82 -9.46 -1.53 12.82
CA HIS A 82 -8.32 -2.04 13.56
C HIS A 82 -7.51 -2.95 12.62
N PHE A 83 -6.20 -2.75 12.55
CA PHE A 83 -5.31 -3.52 11.68
C PHE A 83 -4.45 -4.45 12.51
N VAL A 84 -4.47 -5.74 12.19
CA VAL A 84 -3.57 -6.73 12.79
C VAL A 84 -2.54 -7.16 11.75
N VAL A 85 -1.28 -6.85 12.00
CA VAL A 85 -0.15 -7.24 11.14
C VAL A 85 0.40 -8.58 11.63
N VAL A 86 0.49 -9.54 10.72
CA VAL A 86 0.96 -10.90 11.00
C VAL A 86 2.15 -11.21 10.11
N THR A 87 3.29 -11.49 10.73
CA THR A 87 4.56 -11.86 10.07
C THR A 87 5.07 -13.24 10.50
N GLU A 88 4.55 -13.77 11.60
CA GLU A 88 4.92 -15.07 12.15
C GLU A 88 4.37 -16.20 11.27
N LYS A 89 5.27 -17.07 10.78
CA LYS A 89 4.92 -18.15 9.83
C LYS A 89 3.83 -19.08 10.39
N ASP A 90 3.88 -19.38 11.67
CA ASP A 90 2.89 -20.26 12.32
C ASP A 90 1.49 -19.60 12.37
N LEU A 91 1.42 -18.28 12.58
CA LEU A 91 0.14 -17.55 12.56
C LEU A 91 -0.39 -17.41 11.13
N LEU A 92 0.48 -17.14 10.15
CA LEU A 92 0.11 -17.10 8.73
C LEU A 92 -0.45 -18.46 8.27
N GLN A 93 0.15 -19.56 8.70
CA GLN A 93 -0.36 -20.91 8.42
C GLN A 93 -1.74 -21.13 9.05
N LYS A 94 -1.93 -20.76 10.31
CA LYS A 94 -3.22 -20.87 11.00
C LYS A 94 -4.31 -19.98 10.39
N LEU A 95 -3.96 -18.76 9.94
CA LEU A 95 -4.89 -17.88 9.20
C LEU A 95 -5.35 -18.52 7.88
N ALA A 96 -4.44 -19.18 7.17
CA ALA A 96 -4.77 -19.91 5.92
C ALA A 96 -5.72 -21.10 6.19
N GLU A 97 -5.59 -21.75 7.32
CA GLU A 97 -6.46 -22.87 7.76
C GLU A 97 -7.84 -22.34 8.22
N ALA A 98 -7.86 -21.23 8.97
CA ALA A 98 -9.07 -20.60 9.45
C ALA A 98 -9.95 -20.03 8.32
N ASN A 99 -9.35 -19.62 7.20
CA ASN A 99 -10.07 -19.12 6.04
C ASN A 99 -9.54 -19.75 4.75
N PRO A 100 -10.21 -20.76 4.17
CA PRO A 100 -9.76 -21.42 2.95
C PRO A 100 -9.58 -20.48 1.75
N HIS A 101 -10.27 -19.33 1.73
CA HIS A 101 -10.08 -18.31 0.70
C HIS A 101 -8.76 -17.55 0.86
N ALA A 102 -8.14 -17.62 2.04
CA ALA A 102 -6.84 -17.03 2.37
C ALA A 102 -5.69 -18.07 2.35
N ALA A 103 -5.86 -19.23 1.71
CA ALA A 103 -4.86 -20.31 1.69
C ALA A 103 -3.46 -19.85 1.27
N MET A 104 -3.35 -18.79 0.45
CA MET A 104 -2.07 -18.21 0.03
C MET A 104 -1.33 -17.51 1.18
N ALA A 105 -1.99 -17.15 2.27
CA ALA A 105 -1.37 -16.53 3.45
C ALA A 105 -0.27 -17.43 4.05
N ALA A 106 -0.42 -18.76 4.00
CA ALA A 106 0.60 -19.72 4.45
C ALA A 106 1.96 -19.54 3.76
N LYS A 107 1.99 -18.93 2.57
CA LYS A 107 3.21 -18.71 1.77
C LYS A 107 3.55 -17.20 1.67
N ALA A 108 2.74 -16.34 2.23
CA ALA A 108 3.00 -14.91 2.26
C ALA A 108 4.03 -14.55 3.34
N PRO A 109 4.86 -13.52 3.14
CA PRO A 109 5.75 -12.99 4.18
C PRO A 109 5.00 -12.12 5.19
N LEU A 110 3.78 -11.68 4.86
CA LEU A 110 2.98 -10.73 5.62
C LEU A 110 1.50 -10.94 5.31
N ALA A 111 0.67 -10.79 6.34
CA ALA A 111 -0.77 -10.58 6.19
C ALA A 111 -1.22 -9.39 7.05
N ILE A 112 -2.18 -8.62 6.56
CA ILE A 112 -2.85 -7.56 7.32
C ILE A 112 -4.32 -7.94 7.44
N VAL A 113 -4.77 -8.24 8.66
CA VAL A 113 -6.18 -8.51 8.92
C VAL A 113 -6.84 -7.17 9.29
N VAL A 114 -7.82 -6.78 8.47
CA VAL A 114 -8.61 -5.58 8.70
C VAL A 114 -9.86 -5.95 9.48
N CYS A 115 -10.00 -5.38 10.67
CA CYS A 115 -11.12 -5.61 11.57
C CYS A 115 -11.95 -4.34 11.75
N GLY A 116 -13.26 -4.50 11.94
CA GLY A 116 -14.12 -3.45 12.46
C GLY A 116 -14.09 -3.44 13.99
N ASP A 117 -13.84 -2.28 14.58
CA ASP A 117 -13.93 -2.03 16.02
C ASP A 117 -15.36 -1.57 16.36
N MET A 118 -16.13 -2.48 16.92
CA MET A 118 -17.55 -2.24 17.25
C MET A 118 -17.75 -1.22 18.35
N THR A 119 -16.71 -0.88 19.12
CA THR A 119 -16.77 0.20 20.12
C THR A 119 -16.76 1.60 19.46
N LYS A 120 -16.29 1.68 18.21
CA LYS A 120 -16.23 2.91 17.42
C LYS A 120 -17.31 2.97 16.34
N ALA A 121 -17.88 1.84 15.94
CA ALA A 121 -18.96 1.80 14.96
C ALA A 121 -20.13 2.70 15.35
N LEU A 122 -20.91 3.14 14.38
CA LEU A 122 -22.14 3.87 14.63
C LEU A 122 -23.21 2.94 15.24
N ASP A 123 -24.21 3.53 15.88
CA ASP A 123 -25.31 2.79 16.47
C ASP A 123 -26.51 2.64 15.52
N GLY A 124 -27.41 1.72 15.85
CA GLY A 124 -28.68 1.50 15.14
C GLY A 124 -28.49 1.12 13.68
N ASP A 125 -29.31 1.64 12.80
CA ASP A 125 -29.32 1.35 11.35
C ASP A 125 -28.02 1.76 10.65
N ALA A 126 -27.23 2.63 11.26
CA ALA A 126 -25.95 3.07 10.73
C ALA A 126 -24.77 2.17 11.15
N ARG A 127 -25.01 1.14 11.96
CA ARG A 127 -23.97 0.26 12.49
C ARG A 127 -23.12 -0.35 11.36
N ASP A 128 -23.77 -0.83 10.31
CA ASP A 128 -23.10 -1.55 9.22
C ASP A 128 -22.21 -0.68 8.32
N PHE A 129 -22.17 0.64 8.52
CA PHE A 129 -21.20 1.49 7.83
C PHE A 129 -19.75 1.13 8.15
N TRP A 130 -19.46 0.45 9.27
CA TRP A 130 -18.12 -0.06 9.55
C TRP A 130 -17.59 -0.96 8.43
N ILE A 131 -18.47 -1.71 7.76
CA ILE A 131 -18.11 -2.57 6.63
C ILE A 131 -17.58 -1.73 5.47
N GLN A 132 -18.27 -0.64 5.14
CA GLN A 132 -17.86 0.29 4.07
C GLN A 132 -16.58 1.01 4.44
N ASP A 133 -16.48 1.49 5.67
CA ASP A 133 -15.31 2.19 6.21
C ASP A 133 -14.06 1.31 6.16
N CYS A 134 -14.14 0.08 6.66
CA CYS A 134 -13.04 -0.87 6.63
C CYS A 134 -12.73 -1.36 5.20
N SER A 135 -13.75 -1.44 4.32
CA SER A 135 -13.54 -1.76 2.90
C SER A 135 -12.77 -0.67 2.17
N ALA A 136 -13.09 0.59 2.42
CA ALA A 136 -12.33 1.73 1.88
C ALA A 136 -10.87 1.71 2.36
N ALA A 137 -10.64 1.40 3.65
CA ALA A 137 -9.30 1.24 4.19
C ALA A 137 -8.54 0.08 3.53
N SER A 138 -9.21 -1.04 3.30
CA SER A 138 -8.63 -2.21 2.62
C SER A 138 -8.21 -1.87 1.18
N GLU A 139 -9.05 -1.16 0.42
CA GLU A 139 -8.70 -0.77 -0.95
C GLU A 139 -7.51 0.20 -0.97
N ASN A 140 -7.44 1.15 -0.04
CA ASN A 140 -6.28 2.02 0.08
C ASN A 140 -4.99 1.23 0.35
N ILE A 141 -5.04 0.17 1.18
CA ILE A 141 -3.89 -0.72 1.43
C ILE A 141 -3.49 -1.44 0.14
N LEU A 142 -4.46 -1.96 -0.63
CA LEU A 142 -4.20 -2.66 -1.90
C LEU A 142 -3.57 -1.75 -2.95
N LEU A 143 -4.06 -0.52 -3.08
CA LEU A 143 -3.50 0.48 -3.98
C LEU A 143 -2.10 0.91 -3.55
N ALA A 144 -1.88 1.09 -2.25
CA ALA A 144 -0.56 1.40 -1.71
C ALA A 144 0.42 0.23 -1.93
N ALA A 145 -0.02 -1.02 -1.78
CA ALA A 145 0.80 -2.19 -2.08
C ALA A 145 1.28 -2.18 -3.54
N THR A 146 0.38 -1.92 -4.49
CA THR A 146 0.73 -1.79 -5.93
C THR A 146 1.78 -0.70 -6.13
N GLY A 147 1.57 0.49 -5.60
CA GLY A 147 2.51 1.61 -5.72
C GLY A 147 3.87 1.37 -5.04
N LEU A 148 3.93 0.47 -4.05
CA LEU A 148 5.15 0.06 -3.37
C LEU A 148 5.85 -1.15 -4.03
N GLY A 149 5.32 -1.64 -5.16
CA GLY A 149 5.83 -2.81 -5.87
C GLY A 149 5.58 -4.13 -5.13
N LEU A 150 4.51 -4.20 -4.32
CA LEU A 150 4.08 -5.39 -3.60
C LEU A 150 2.87 -6.02 -4.30
N GLY A 151 2.83 -7.35 -4.34
CA GLY A 151 1.64 -8.09 -4.72
C GLY A 151 0.74 -8.33 -3.51
N ALA A 152 -0.57 -8.08 -3.65
CA ALA A 152 -1.54 -8.31 -2.58
C ALA A 152 -2.87 -8.84 -3.12
N VAL A 153 -3.70 -9.40 -2.24
CA VAL A 153 -5.05 -9.86 -2.57
C VAL A 153 -5.98 -9.67 -1.37
N TRP A 154 -7.20 -9.27 -1.64
CA TRP A 154 -8.29 -9.24 -0.67
C TRP A 154 -8.89 -10.64 -0.52
N THR A 155 -8.93 -11.17 0.70
CA THR A 155 -9.63 -12.41 1.03
C THR A 155 -10.66 -12.15 2.12
N SER A 156 -11.95 -12.31 1.76
CA SER A 156 -13.05 -11.96 2.66
C SER A 156 -13.18 -12.96 3.82
N THR A 157 -13.34 -12.45 5.03
CA THR A 157 -13.68 -13.19 6.24
C THR A 157 -15.17 -12.99 6.56
N TYR A 158 -15.58 -11.74 6.79
CA TYR A 158 -16.99 -11.35 6.92
C TYR A 158 -17.73 -11.46 5.56
N PRO A 159 -19.01 -11.84 5.50
CA PRO A 159 -19.96 -12.00 6.61
C PRO A 159 -20.07 -13.45 7.15
N SER A 160 -19.13 -14.35 6.89
CA SER A 160 -19.20 -15.70 7.44
C SER A 160 -18.86 -15.69 8.93
N GLU A 161 -19.86 -15.99 9.77
CA GLU A 161 -19.66 -16.08 11.22
C GLU A 161 -18.62 -17.12 11.60
N GLU A 162 -18.62 -18.29 10.91
CA GLU A 162 -17.65 -19.34 11.12
C GLU A 162 -16.21 -18.88 10.87
N ARG A 163 -15.96 -18.18 9.72
CA ARG A 163 -14.64 -17.65 9.41
C ARG A 163 -14.24 -16.52 10.35
N CYS A 164 -15.19 -15.65 10.73
CA CYS A 164 -14.92 -14.60 11.70
C CYS A 164 -14.49 -15.18 13.04
N ALA A 165 -15.20 -16.21 13.54
CA ALA A 165 -14.85 -16.88 14.78
C ALA A 165 -13.47 -17.55 14.71
N ALA A 166 -13.20 -18.31 13.64
CA ALA A 166 -11.92 -18.99 13.45
C ALA A 166 -10.73 -18.02 13.35
N VAL A 167 -10.86 -16.93 12.60
CA VAL A 167 -9.79 -15.89 12.50
C VAL A 167 -9.62 -15.17 13.84
N SER A 168 -10.71 -14.87 14.54
CA SER A 168 -10.66 -14.25 15.87
C SER A 168 -9.96 -15.13 16.90
N GLU A 169 -10.21 -16.45 16.88
CA GLU A 169 -9.53 -17.42 17.74
C GLU A 169 -8.02 -17.47 17.46
N VAL A 170 -7.63 -17.56 16.18
CA VAL A 170 -6.21 -17.59 15.76
C VAL A 170 -5.45 -16.37 16.25
N LEU A 171 -6.08 -15.19 16.18
CA LEU A 171 -5.44 -13.91 16.53
C LEU A 171 -5.69 -13.47 17.97
N GLY A 172 -6.49 -14.20 18.74
CA GLY A 172 -6.87 -13.81 20.11
C GLY A 172 -7.63 -12.48 20.16
N LEU A 173 -8.51 -12.21 19.18
CA LEU A 173 -9.23 -10.94 19.11
C LEU A 173 -10.33 -10.86 20.18
N PRO A 174 -10.53 -9.69 20.79
CA PRO A 174 -11.68 -9.47 21.66
C PRO A 174 -12.98 -9.47 20.85
N GLU A 175 -14.10 -9.79 21.49
CA GLU A 175 -15.44 -9.81 20.86
C GLU A 175 -15.85 -8.49 20.18
N THR A 176 -15.23 -7.38 20.58
CA THR A 176 -15.47 -6.08 19.99
C THR A 176 -14.83 -5.88 18.61
N LEU A 177 -13.92 -6.76 18.20
CA LEU A 177 -13.26 -6.71 16.90
C LEU A 177 -13.82 -7.78 15.98
N ILE A 178 -14.37 -7.37 14.84
CA ILE A 178 -14.91 -8.26 13.82
C ILE A 178 -13.99 -8.27 12.62
N PRO A 179 -13.31 -9.39 12.28
CA PRO A 179 -12.43 -9.46 11.11
C PRO A 179 -13.25 -9.37 9.81
N LEU A 180 -12.97 -8.33 9.01
CA LEU A 180 -13.62 -8.10 7.71
C LEU A 180 -12.96 -8.91 6.61
N ASN A 181 -11.65 -8.78 6.50
CA ASN A 181 -10.85 -9.43 5.47
C ASN A 181 -9.39 -9.61 5.91
N THR A 182 -8.65 -10.40 5.10
CA THR A 182 -7.20 -10.53 5.18
C THR A 182 -6.60 -10.12 3.84
N ILE A 183 -5.61 -9.24 3.89
CA ILE A 183 -4.82 -8.78 2.75
C ILE A 183 -3.43 -9.38 2.86
#